data_685afa303bef14f4ab55038b1a35652c
#
_entry.id   685afa303bef14f4ab55038b1a35652c
#
_cell.length_a   1.000
_cell.length_b   1.000
_cell.length_c   1.000
_cell.angle_alpha   90.00
_cell.angle_beta   90.00
_cell.angle_gamma   90.00
#
_symmetry.space_group_name_H-M   'P 1'
#
loop_
_entity.id
_entity.type
_entity.pdbx_description
1 polymer ?
#
loop_
_entity_poly.entity_id
_entity_poly.type
_entity_poly.pdbx_seq_one_letter_code
_entity_poly.pdbx_strand_id
1 'polypeptide(L)'
;MRYNNLELFLNSIKAGKLCTGCCITFSDPAVTEIAAEAGFDFCWIDGEHGILDRTTAMMHILALKGTKCAPFYRVPSCDHTEIKKIIDLAPAGIIVPMVMNESDAEYAVKACRYPLSGNRGCGMRRGHCYGTMPMEEYMKNAEKEPLIILQIEHIEAVRNLDKILQIPGIDSIMIGPYDLSCSMGLAGQWAHSEVIAVLDEVCEKTRNAGILLGAYAETDLSRWIKKRQIQY
;
A
#
# COMPACT_ATOMS: atom_id res chain seq x y z
N MET A 1 -6.23 3.04 13.45
CA MET A 1 -6.34 2.00 14.54
C MET A 1 -5.19 2.14 15.53
N ARG A 2 -5.42 1.73 16.80
CA ARG A 2 -4.48 1.96 17.92
C ARG A 2 -3.09 1.29 17.78
N TYR A 3 -2.90 0.37 16.84
CA TYR A 3 -1.70 -0.47 16.78
C TYR A 3 -0.97 -0.47 15.43
N ASN A 4 -1.34 0.41 14.50
CA ASN A 4 -0.79 0.35 13.14
C ASN A 4 -0.02 1.60 12.69
N ASN A 5 0.12 2.59 13.56
CA ASN A 5 0.92 3.81 13.31
C ASN A 5 0.50 4.63 12.07
N LEU A 6 -0.66 4.35 11.47
CA LEU A 6 -1.12 5.03 10.25
C LEU A 6 -1.21 6.55 10.43
N GLU A 7 -1.73 7.00 11.58
CA GLU A 7 -1.86 8.42 11.87
C GLU A 7 -0.52 9.15 11.85
N LEU A 8 0.54 8.52 12.37
CA LEU A 8 1.89 9.09 12.36
C LEU A 8 2.42 9.23 10.94
N PHE A 9 2.24 8.21 10.11
CA PHE A 9 2.60 8.22 8.70
C PHE A 9 1.87 9.34 7.94
N LEU A 10 0.54 9.43 8.07
CA LEU A 10 -0.26 10.46 7.41
C LEU A 10 0.09 11.88 7.88
N ASN A 11 0.39 12.06 9.16
CA ASN A 11 0.82 13.34 9.70
C ASN A 11 2.19 13.77 9.14
N SER A 12 3.12 12.83 8.94
CA SER A 12 4.40 13.09 8.27
C SER A 12 4.19 13.59 6.83
N ILE A 13 3.32 12.91 6.06
CA ILE A 13 2.98 13.34 4.69
C ILE A 13 2.33 14.74 4.69
N LYS A 14 1.35 14.99 5.58
CA LYS A 14 0.69 16.30 5.70
C LYS A 14 1.65 17.43 6.06
N ALA A 15 2.70 17.12 6.81
CA ALA A 15 3.78 18.05 7.13
C ALA A 15 4.77 18.27 5.97
N GLY A 16 4.53 17.66 4.80
CA GLY A 16 5.39 17.76 3.62
C GLY A 16 6.68 16.94 3.70
N LYS A 17 6.76 15.99 4.65
CA LYS A 17 7.89 15.07 4.74
C LYS A 17 7.76 13.98 3.67
N LEU A 18 8.84 13.72 2.94
CA LEU A 18 8.96 12.47 2.19
C LEU A 18 9.08 11.31 3.18
N CYS A 19 8.15 10.37 3.12
CA CYS A 19 8.22 9.15 3.91
C CYS A 19 9.04 8.09 3.17
N THR A 20 9.95 7.44 3.86
CA THR A 20 10.79 6.37 3.30
C THR A 20 10.43 5.03 3.91
N GLY A 21 10.39 3.99 3.08
CA GLY A 21 10.06 2.63 3.48
C GLY A 21 11.13 1.61 3.18
N CYS A 22 11.05 0.48 3.87
CA CYS A 22 11.90 -0.68 3.65
C CYS A 22 11.03 -1.85 3.18
N CYS A 23 11.40 -2.49 2.05
CA CYS A 23 10.74 -3.70 1.58
C CYS A 23 11.24 -4.92 2.36
N ILE A 24 10.31 -5.66 2.96
CA ILE A 24 10.59 -6.82 3.82
C ILE A 24 10.16 -8.09 3.09
N THR A 25 11.12 -8.89 2.68
CA THR A 25 10.94 -10.18 1.99
C THR A 25 11.40 -11.38 2.82
N PHE A 26 12.09 -11.13 3.93
CA PHE A 26 12.61 -12.16 4.85
C PHE A 26 11.56 -12.55 5.89
N SER A 27 11.63 -13.77 6.40
CA SER A 27 10.69 -14.29 7.40
C SER A 27 11.03 -13.91 8.84
N ASP A 28 12.24 -13.44 9.12
CA ASP A 28 12.66 -13.06 10.47
C ASP A 28 12.16 -11.65 10.83
N PRO A 29 11.26 -11.49 11.83
CA PRO A 29 10.72 -10.20 12.22
C PRO A 29 11.75 -9.22 12.79
N ALA A 30 12.93 -9.68 13.19
CA ALA A 30 14.01 -8.81 13.64
C ALA A 30 14.45 -7.83 12.53
N VAL A 31 14.35 -8.23 11.25
CA VAL A 31 14.63 -7.33 10.11
C VAL A 31 13.69 -6.12 10.11
N THR A 32 12.43 -6.32 10.45
CA THR A 32 11.41 -5.26 10.53
C THR A 32 11.62 -4.35 11.74
N GLU A 33 12.00 -4.92 12.88
CA GLU A 33 12.38 -4.15 14.07
C GLU A 33 13.61 -3.27 13.78
N ILE A 34 14.65 -3.83 13.15
CA ILE A 34 15.85 -3.08 12.71
C ILE A 34 15.46 -1.95 11.74
N ALA A 35 14.57 -2.17 10.80
CA ALA A 35 14.10 -1.14 9.88
C ALA A 35 13.40 0.01 10.63
N ALA A 36 12.57 -0.29 11.62
CA ALA A 36 11.92 0.71 12.46
C ALA A 36 12.93 1.51 13.29
N GLU A 37 13.92 0.85 13.91
CA GLU A 37 14.99 1.51 14.66
C GLU A 37 15.92 2.33 13.76
N ALA A 38 16.11 1.93 12.51
CA ALA A 38 16.84 2.71 11.51
C ALA A 38 16.08 3.99 11.07
N GLY A 39 14.82 4.15 11.47
CA GLY A 39 14.04 5.36 11.25
C GLY A 39 13.21 5.37 9.97
N PHE A 40 12.92 4.22 9.36
CA PHE A 40 11.97 4.14 8.27
C PHE A 40 10.56 4.51 8.74
N ASP A 41 9.81 5.20 7.89
CA ASP A 41 8.45 5.65 8.19
C ASP A 41 7.41 4.53 8.00
N PHE A 42 7.72 3.57 7.15
CA PHE A 42 6.90 2.37 6.93
C PHE A 42 7.75 1.16 6.55
N CYS A 43 7.20 -0.03 6.76
CA CYS A 43 7.71 -1.27 6.18
C CYS A 43 6.70 -1.79 5.17
N TRP A 44 7.18 -2.09 3.97
CA TRP A 44 6.44 -2.82 2.94
C TRP A 44 6.69 -4.31 3.15
N ILE A 45 5.79 -4.97 3.84
CA ILE A 45 5.83 -6.41 4.09
C ILE A 45 5.29 -7.12 2.85
N ASP A 46 6.15 -7.86 2.16
CA ASP A 46 5.86 -8.35 0.82
C ASP A 46 5.34 -9.80 0.82
N GLY A 47 4.02 -9.94 0.72
CA GLY A 47 3.36 -11.24 0.58
C GLY A 47 3.25 -11.75 -0.86
N GLU A 48 3.64 -10.97 -1.86
CA GLU A 48 3.61 -11.37 -3.28
C GLU A 48 4.88 -12.10 -3.70
N HIS A 49 6.04 -11.47 -3.53
CA HIS A 49 7.33 -12.04 -3.91
C HIS A 49 8.17 -12.49 -2.71
N GLY A 50 7.75 -12.15 -1.49
CA GLY A 50 8.35 -12.63 -0.26
C GLY A 50 7.92 -14.06 0.10
N ILE A 51 8.72 -14.72 0.94
CA ILE A 51 8.40 -16.06 1.48
C ILE A 51 7.51 -15.99 2.73
N LEU A 52 6.57 -15.04 2.77
CA LEU A 52 5.82 -14.70 3.97
C LEU A 52 4.43 -15.33 3.97
N ASP A 53 4.16 -16.16 4.96
CA ASP A 53 2.82 -16.62 5.27
C ASP A 53 2.09 -15.66 6.22
N ARG A 54 0.81 -15.96 6.52
CA ARG A 54 0.00 -15.14 7.42
C ARG A 54 0.58 -15.05 8.84
N THR A 55 1.21 -16.11 9.33
CA THR A 55 1.81 -16.13 10.68
C THR A 55 3.02 -15.21 10.73
N THR A 56 3.89 -15.32 9.73
CA THR A 56 5.05 -14.47 9.57
C THR A 56 4.64 -13.00 9.37
N ALA A 57 3.63 -12.73 8.55
CA ALA A 57 3.06 -11.38 8.39
C ALA A 57 2.62 -10.78 9.73
N MET A 58 1.97 -11.57 10.60
CA MET A 58 1.57 -11.13 11.93
C MET A 58 2.79 -10.81 12.81
N MET A 59 3.86 -11.58 12.73
CA MET A 59 5.08 -11.32 13.51
C MET A 59 5.75 -10.01 13.09
N HIS A 60 5.84 -9.72 11.78
CA HIS A 60 6.35 -8.44 11.29
C HIS A 60 5.48 -7.26 11.74
N ILE A 61 4.15 -7.39 11.65
CA ILE A 61 3.23 -6.34 12.11
C ILE A 61 3.34 -6.14 13.65
N LEU A 62 3.59 -7.20 14.42
CA LEU A 62 3.81 -7.10 15.87
C LEU A 62 5.14 -6.43 16.21
N ALA A 63 6.20 -6.67 15.45
CA ALA A 63 7.50 -6.02 15.63
C ALA A 63 7.42 -4.49 15.51
N LEU A 64 6.47 -3.98 14.73
CA LEU A 64 6.25 -2.54 14.58
C LEU A 64 5.35 -1.90 15.65
N LYS A 65 4.78 -2.72 16.56
CA LYS A 65 3.92 -2.20 17.61
C LYS A 65 4.71 -1.35 18.61
N GLY A 66 4.26 -0.10 18.77
CA GLY A 66 4.91 0.85 19.68
C GLY A 66 6.06 1.64 19.07
N THR A 67 6.41 1.37 17.81
CA THR A 67 7.34 2.17 17.02
C THR A 67 6.62 3.33 16.32
N LYS A 68 7.31 4.09 15.47
CA LYS A 68 6.71 5.09 14.58
C LYS A 68 6.50 4.57 13.15
N CYS A 69 7.03 3.41 12.83
CA CYS A 69 7.01 2.81 11.51
C CYS A 69 5.67 2.11 11.24
N ALA A 70 5.04 2.42 10.11
CA ALA A 70 3.74 1.88 9.74
C ALA A 70 3.86 0.55 8.97
N PRO A 71 3.13 -0.53 9.33
CA PRO A 71 3.09 -1.77 8.58
C PRO A 71 2.19 -1.66 7.34
N PHE A 72 2.75 -1.67 6.15
CA PHE A 72 2.04 -1.86 4.89
C PHE A 72 2.28 -3.30 4.42
N TYR A 73 1.22 -3.97 4.02
CA TYR A 73 1.31 -5.35 3.54
C TYR A 73 0.86 -5.44 2.10
N ARG A 74 1.73 -5.98 1.22
CA ARG A 74 1.36 -6.31 -0.14
C ARG A 74 0.77 -7.72 -0.17
N VAL A 75 -0.49 -7.82 -0.60
CA VAL A 75 -1.16 -9.13 -0.78
C VAL A 75 -0.63 -9.84 -2.03
N PRO A 76 -0.70 -11.20 -2.07
CA PRO A 76 -0.18 -11.95 -3.20
C PRO A 76 -0.93 -11.67 -4.52
N SER A 77 -2.18 -11.25 -4.43
CA SER A 77 -3.05 -10.99 -5.58
C SER A 77 -4.24 -10.14 -5.19
N CYS A 78 -4.94 -9.57 -6.18
CA CYS A 78 -6.23 -8.90 -6.00
C CYS A 78 -7.34 -9.93 -5.76
N ASP A 79 -7.29 -10.63 -4.63
CA ASP A 79 -8.24 -11.66 -4.21
C ASP A 79 -8.84 -11.34 -2.84
N HIS A 80 -10.18 -11.45 -2.74
CA HIS A 80 -10.92 -11.16 -1.50
C HIS A 80 -10.44 -12.01 -0.31
N THR A 81 -10.11 -13.28 -0.55
CA THR A 81 -9.67 -14.20 0.51
C THR A 81 -8.31 -13.78 1.06
N GLU A 82 -7.38 -13.41 0.17
CA GLU A 82 -6.04 -12.96 0.56
C GLU A 82 -6.11 -11.60 1.27
N ILE A 83 -6.86 -10.65 0.73
CA ILE A 83 -7.08 -9.33 1.36
C ILE A 83 -7.69 -9.50 2.75
N LYS A 84 -8.77 -10.29 2.89
CA LYS A 84 -9.47 -10.52 4.16
C LYS A 84 -8.55 -11.09 5.25
N LYS A 85 -7.72 -12.08 4.90
CA LYS A 85 -6.80 -12.73 5.85
C LYS A 85 -5.84 -11.73 6.50
N ILE A 86 -5.40 -10.75 5.73
CA ILE A 86 -4.40 -9.77 6.16
C ILE A 86 -5.04 -8.57 6.85
N ILE A 87 -6.18 -8.09 6.38
CA ILE A 87 -6.87 -6.95 7.03
C ILE A 87 -7.19 -7.24 8.50
N ASP A 88 -7.51 -8.49 8.84
CA ASP A 88 -7.77 -8.88 10.23
C ASP A 88 -6.54 -8.79 11.15
N LEU A 89 -5.33 -8.72 10.57
CA LEU A 89 -4.09 -8.44 11.28
C LEU A 89 -3.90 -6.95 11.58
N ALA A 90 -4.77 -6.09 11.04
CA ALA A 90 -4.76 -4.64 11.18
C ALA A 90 -3.43 -3.98 10.76
N PRO A 91 -2.98 -4.16 9.51
CA PRO A 91 -1.91 -3.34 8.96
C PRO A 91 -2.36 -1.89 8.82
N ALA A 92 -1.43 -0.97 8.62
CA ALA A 92 -1.72 0.43 8.32
C ALA A 92 -2.19 0.64 6.88
N GLY A 93 -1.67 -0.17 5.95
CA GLY A 93 -2.05 -0.15 4.54
C GLY A 93 -2.06 -1.55 3.93
N ILE A 94 -2.91 -1.72 2.93
CA ILE A 94 -2.94 -2.88 2.04
C ILE A 94 -2.50 -2.42 0.66
N ILE A 95 -1.44 -3.04 0.14
CA ILE A 95 -0.97 -2.85 -1.24
C ILE A 95 -1.56 -3.99 -2.06
N VAL A 96 -2.36 -3.64 -3.07
CA VAL A 96 -2.99 -4.60 -3.98
C VAL A 96 -2.27 -4.54 -5.32
N PRO A 97 -1.55 -5.62 -5.71
CA PRO A 97 -0.80 -5.67 -6.96
C PRO A 97 -1.71 -5.89 -8.17
N MET A 98 -1.18 -5.68 -9.36
CA MET A 98 -1.75 -6.05 -10.66
C MET A 98 -3.18 -5.54 -10.89
N VAL A 99 -3.50 -4.34 -10.41
CA VAL A 99 -4.79 -3.68 -10.71
C VAL A 99 -4.75 -3.14 -12.13
N MET A 100 -5.57 -3.69 -13.04
CA MET A 100 -5.55 -3.41 -14.47
C MET A 100 -6.61 -2.44 -14.95
N ASN A 101 -7.74 -2.38 -14.25
CA ASN A 101 -8.93 -1.65 -14.68
C ASN A 101 -9.81 -1.21 -13.50
N GLU A 102 -10.90 -0.50 -13.81
CA GLU A 102 -11.86 -0.02 -12.81
C GLU A 102 -12.55 -1.15 -12.02
N SER A 103 -12.79 -2.31 -12.64
CA SER A 103 -13.41 -3.45 -11.95
C SER A 103 -12.48 -4.04 -10.88
N ASP A 104 -11.18 -4.15 -11.18
CA ASP A 104 -10.19 -4.62 -10.21
C ASP A 104 -10.06 -3.62 -9.05
N ALA A 105 -10.04 -2.32 -9.37
CA ALA A 105 -9.96 -1.27 -8.36
C ALA A 105 -11.18 -1.28 -7.43
N GLU A 106 -12.39 -1.37 -8.01
CA GLU A 106 -13.63 -1.48 -7.24
C GLU A 106 -13.66 -2.74 -6.37
N TYR A 107 -13.21 -3.87 -6.92
CA TYR A 107 -13.11 -5.13 -6.20
C TYR A 107 -12.16 -5.02 -4.99
N ALA A 108 -10.98 -4.46 -5.18
CA ALA A 108 -10.00 -4.23 -4.11
C ALA A 108 -10.57 -3.35 -2.99
N VAL A 109 -11.21 -2.23 -3.34
CA VAL A 109 -11.85 -1.33 -2.38
C VAL A 109 -12.95 -2.05 -1.60
N LYS A 110 -13.86 -2.75 -2.29
CA LYS A 110 -14.96 -3.50 -1.66
C LYS A 110 -14.46 -4.59 -0.72
N ALA A 111 -13.39 -5.30 -1.08
CA ALA A 111 -12.78 -6.32 -0.23
C ALA A 111 -12.22 -5.75 1.08
N CYS A 112 -11.82 -4.48 1.09
CA CYS A 112 -11.23 -3.81 2.25
C CYS A 112 -12.26 -3.17 3.18
N ARG A 113 -13.48 -2.91 2.75
CA ARG A 113 -14.49 -2.15 3.52
C ARG A 113 -15.66 -3.04 3.93
N TYR A 114 -16.22 -2.75 5.11
CA TYR A 114 -17.44 -3.42 5.59
C TYR A 114 -18.67 -3.00 4.78
N PRO A 115 -19.76 -3.81 4.78
CA PRO A 115 -21.06 -3.31 4.33
C PRO A 115 -21.45 -2.04 5.13
N LEU A 116 -21.97 -1.00 4.52
CA LEU A 116 -22.54 -0.83 3.19
C LEU A 116 -21.52 -0.42 2.10
N SER A 117 -20.30 -0.06 2.47
CA SER A 117 -19.28 0.45 1.52
C SER A 117 -18.52 -0.68 0.81
N GLY A 118 -18.62 -1.91 1.29
CA GLY A 118 -17.92 -3.05 0.74
C GLY A 118 -18.53 -4.39 1.13
N ASN A 119 -17.71 -5.45 1.04
CA ASN A 119 -18.12 -6.82 1.30
C ASN A 119 -17.16 -7.57 2.24
N ARG A 120 -16.32 -6.83 2.99
CA ARG A 120 -15.42 -7.42 3.99
C ARG A 120 -16.21 -8.18 5.04
N GLY A 121 -15.82 -9.44 5.31
CA GLY A 121 -16.38 -10.22 6.40
C GLY A 121 -15.98 -9.67 7.77
N CYS A 122 -16.90 -9.67 8.74
CA CYS A 122 -16.66 -9.12 10.08
C CYS A 122 -15.85 -10.09 10.95
N GLY A 123 -14.53 -9.90 10.97
CA GLY A 123 -13.58 -10.63 11.80
C GLY A 123 -12.95 -9.72 12.84
N MET A 124 -13.55 -9.68 14.04
CA MET A 124 -13.06 -8.83 15.12
C MET A 124 -11.89 -9.50 15.87
N ARG A 125 -10.69 -9.17 15.47
CA ARG A 125 -9.46 -9.68 16.07
C ARG A 125 -8.58 -8.52 16.54
N ARG A 126 -7.37 -8.41 16.02
CA ARG A 126 -6.38 -7.40 16.40
C ARG A 126 -6.89 -5.97 16.15
N GLY A 127 -7.57 -5.70 15.03
CA GLY A 127 -8.10 -4.37 14.71
C GLY A 127 -9.10 -3.84 15.75
N HIS A 128 -9.89 -4.75 16.34
CA HIS A 128 -10.83 -4.47 17.45
C HIS A 128 -10.14 -4.53 18.82
N CYS A 129 -8.82 -4.51 18.89
CA CYS A 129 -8.04 -4.63 20.13
C CYS A 129 -8.46 -5.86 20.97
N TYR A 130 -8.77 -6.98 20.32
CA TYR A 130 -9.20 -8.23 20.95
C TYR A 130 -10.43 -8.07 21.87
N GLY A 131 -11.35 -7.20 21.48
CA GLY A 131 -12.60 -6.96 22.23
C GLY A 131 -12.55 -5.80 23.24
N THR A 132 -11.42 -5.09 23.37
CA THR A 132 -11.28 -3.97 24.31
C THR A 132 -11.69 -2.61 23.71
N MET A 133 -11.85 -2.51 22.39
CA MET A 133 -12.35 -1.31 21.72
C MET A 133 -13.87 -1.40 21.56
N PRO A 134 -14.66 -0.33 21.83
CA PRO A 134 -16.08 -0.32 21.50
C PRO A 134 -16.35 -0.59 20.03
N MET A 135 -17.41 -1.34 19.72
CA MET A 135 -17.75 -1.72 18.33
C MET A 135 -17.96 -0.49 17.44
N GLU A 136 -18.67 0.51 17.92
CA GLU A 136 -18.94 1.75 17.18
C GLU A 136 -17.64 2.47 16.79
N GLU A 137 -16.70 2.58 17.72
CA GLU A 137 -15.38 3.16 17.47
C GLU A 137 -14.60 2.35 16.45
N TYR A 138 -14.63 1.02 16.57
CA TYR A 138 -13.97 0.13 15.61
C TYR A 138 -14.54 0.30 14.20
N MET A 139 -15.85 0.28 14.04
CA MET A 139 -16.50 0.43 12.72
C MET A 139 -16.18 1.77 12.10
N LYS A 140 -16.23 2.86 12.87
CA LYS A 140 -15.84 4.20 12.40
C LYS A 140 -14.38 4.25 11.93
N ASN A 141 -13.46 3.61 12.64
CA ASN A 141 -12.06 3.52 12.23
C ASN A 141 -11.91 2.68 10.96
N ALA A 142 -12.66 1.58 10.85
CA ALA A 142 -12.61 0.67 9.71
C ALA A 142 -13.13 1.28 8.39
N GLU A 143 -13.83 2.41 8.43
CA GLU A 143 -14.19 3.18 7.24
C GLU A 143 -12.97 3.83 6.56
N LYS A 144 -11.91 4.10 7.33
CA LYS A 144 -10.71 4.82 6.89
C LYS A 144 -9.44 3.96 6.89
N GLU A 145 -9.49 2.80 7.52
CA GLU A 145 -8.33 1.94 7.71
C GLU A 145 -8.61 0.49 7.28
N PRO A 146 -7.61 -0.19 6.70
CA PRO A 146 -6.30 0.31 6.32
C PRO A 146 -6.37 1.28 5.14
N LEU A 147 -5.26 1.98 4.82
CA LEU A 147 -5.11 2.65 3.52
C LEU A 147 -5.20 1.61 2.40
N ILE A 148 -5.98 1.92 1.38
CA ILE A 148 -6.07 1.10 0.17
C ILE A 148 -5.12 1.67 -0.86
N ILE A 149 -4.06 0.93 -1.13
CA ILE A 149 -2.97 1.30 -2.02
C ILE A 149 -3.04 0.39 -3.24
N LEU A 150 -3.38 0.93 -4.40
CA LEU A 150 -3.41 0.15 -5.64
C LEU A 150 -2.08 0.26 -6.37
N GLN A 151 -1.50 -0.86 -6.77
CA GLN A 151 -0.24 -0.88 -7.48
C GLN A 151 -0.48 -0.78 -8.99
N ILE A 152 0.04 0.27 -9.60
CA ILE A 152 -0.01 0.51 -11.05
C ILE A 152 1.35 0.09 -11.62
N GLU A 153 1.36 -1.07 -12.29
CA GLU A 153 2.57 -1.76 -12.70
C GLU A 153 2.42 -2.49 -14.05
N HIS A 154 1.36 -2.20 -14.77
CA HIS A 154 1.11 -2.75 -16.10
C HIS A 154 0.59 -1.68 -17.04
N ILE A 155 0.98 -1.72 -18.32
CA ILE A 155 0.59 -0.70 -19.30
C ILE A 155 -0.93 -0.61 -19.51
N GLU A 156 -1.68 -1.71 -19.34
CA GLU A 156 -3.15 -1.69 -19.36
C GLU A 156 -3.72 -0.87 -18.21
N ALA A 157 -3.13 -0.94 -17.01
CA ALA A 157 -3.53 -0.12 -15.88
C ALA A 157 -3.36 1.37 -16.19
N VAL A 158 -2.28 1.74 -16.88
CA VAL A 158 -2.03 3.12 -17.29
C VAL A 158 -3.08 3.60 -18.31
N ARG A 159 -3.45 2.76 -19.26
CA ARG A 159 -4.52 3.07 -20.24
C ARG A 159 -5.89 3.28 -19.57
N ASN A 160 -6.13 2.58 -18.47
CA ASN A 160 -7.38 2.65 -17.71
C ASN A 160 -7.30 3.61 -16.49
N LEU A 161 -6.17 4.30 -16.31
CA LEU A 161 -5.88 5.02 -15.07
C LEU A 161 -6.93 6.09 -14.73
N ASP A 162 -7.42 6.82 -15.74
CA ASP A 162 -8.44 7.85 -15.52
C ASP A 162 -9.74 7.29 -14.94
N LYS A 163 -10.11 6.04 -15.30
CA LYS A 163 -11.27 5.36 -14.76
C LYS A 163 -10.97 4.76 -13.37
N ILE A 164 -9.78 4.19 -13.18
CA ILE A 164 -9.33 3.68 -11.89
C ILE A 164 -9.38 4.78 -10.84
N LEU A 165 -8.83 5.97 -11.15
CA LEU A 165 -8.75 7.10 -10.21
C LEU A 165 -10.13 7.69 -9.85
N GLN A 166 -11.20 7.36 -10.58
CA GLN A 166 -12.57 7.77 -10.26
C GLN A 166 -13.25 6.85 -9.23
N ILE A 167 -12.69 5.68 -8.94
CA ILE A 167 -13.26 4.73 -7.98
C ILE A 167 -13.14 5.31 -6.57
N PRO A 168 -14.25 5.51 -5.85
CA PRO A 168 -14.22 6.07 -4.51
C PRO A 168 -13.58 5.10 -3.52
N GLY A 169 -12.80 5.62 -2.59
CA GLY A 169 -12.19 4.85 -1.50
C GLY A 169 -10.77 4.35 -1.80
N ILE A 170 -10.19 4.72 -2.94
CA ILE A 170 -8.76 4.56 -3.19
C ILE A 170 -8.03 5.66 -2.41
N ASP A 171 -7.10 5.26 -1.54
CA ASP A 171 -6.33 6.20 -0.72
C ASP A 171 -5.00 6.56 -1.38
N SER A 172 -4.39 5.62 -2.12
CA SER A 172 -3.08 5.81 -2.72
C SER A 172 -2.88 4.96 -3.98
N ILE A 173 -2.03 5.47 -4.88
CA ILE A 173 -1.41 4.72 -5.95
C ILE A 173 0.06 4.46 -5.59
N MET A 174 0.52 3.23 -5.81
CA MET A 174 1.92 2.82 -5.74
C MET A 174 2.41 2.44 -7.13
N ILE A 175 3.53 2.98 -7.56
CA ILE A 175 4.09 2.65 -8.87
C ILE A 175 5.08 1.50 -8.73
N GLY A 176 4.86 0.41 -9.52
CA GLY A 176 5.78 -0.71 -9.70
C GLY A 176 6.56 -0.58 -11.02
N PRO A 177 7.72 0.07 -11.04
CA PRO A 177 8.41 0.40 -12.30
C PRO A 177 9.00 -0.82 -13.02
N TYR A 178 9.31 -1.88 -12.29
CA TYR A 178 9.83 -3.13 -12.87
C TYR A 178 8.80 -3.79 -13.77
N ASP A 179 7.65 -4.16 -13.20
CA ASP A 179 6.59 -4.84 -13.91
C ASP A 179 6.00 -3.95 -14.99
N LEU A 180 5.90 -2.64 -14.73
CA LEU A 180 5.47 -1.67 -15.75
C LEU A 180 6.37 -1.70 -16.97
N SER A 181 7.70 -1.62 -16.78
CA SER A 181 8.65 -1.68 -17.90
C SER A 181 8.62 -3.05 -18.60
N CYS A 182 8.44 -4.14 -17.84
CA CYS A 182 8.28 -5.49 -18.43
C CYS A 182 7.03 -5.56 -19.32
N SER A 183 5.89 -5.02 -18.86
CA SER A 183 4.65 -5.00 -19.63
C SER A 183 4.72 -4.17 -20.93
N MET A 184 5.70 -3.27 -21.00
CA MET A 184 6.00 -2.45 -22.19
C MET A 184 7.01 -3.12 -23.13
N GLY A 185 7.54 -4.32 -22.80
CA GLY A 185 8.62 -4.97 -23.53
C GLY A 185 10.01 -4.33 -23.32
N LEU A 186 10.15 -3.50 -22.28
CA LEU A 186 11.34 -2.72 -21.94
C LEU A 186 11.89 -3.10 -20.56
N ALA A 187 11.89 -4.38 -20.23
CA ALA A 187 12.24 -4.91 -18.92
C ALA A 187 13.51 -4.28 -18.34
N GLY A 188 13.40 -3.63 -17.18
CA GLY A 188 14.51 -3.00 -16.46
C GLY A 188 15.08 -1.73 -17.12
N GLN A 189 14.52 -1.26 -18.24
CA GLN A 189 15.00 -0.08 -18.96
C GLN A 189 14.31 1.21 -18.45
N TRP A 190 14.48 1.53 -17.19
CA TRP A 190 13.79 2.67 -16.56
C TRP A 190 14.19 4.05 -17.09
N ALA A 191 15.37 4.14 -17.70
CA ALA A 191 15.84 5.36 -18.36
C ALA A 191 15.34 5.51 -19.81
N HIS A 192 14.62 4.52 -20.33
CA HIS A 192 14.04 4.59 -21.68
C HIS A 192 12.98 5.68 -21.73
N SER A 193 12.98 6.48 -22.81
CA SER A 193 12.10 7.65 -22.91
C SER A 193 10.61 7.32 -22.80
N GLU A 194 10.18 6.18 -23.36
CA GLU A 194 8.80 5.73 -23.28
C GLU A 194 8.41 5.34 -21.85
N VAL A 195 9.30 4.64 -21.11
CA VAL A 195 9.03 4.29 -19.71
C VAL A 195 8.95 5.55 -18.86
N ILE A 196 9.87 6.51 -19.06
CA ILE A 196 9.84 7.80 -18.37
C ILE A 196 8.53 8.54 -18.64
N ALA A 197 8.07 8.58 -19.90
CA ALA A 197 6.82 9.26 -20.26
C ALA A 197 5.61 8.65 -19.55
N VAL A 198 5.52 7.32 -19.52
CA VAL A 198 4.44 6.59 -18.83
C VAL A 198 4.48 6.82 -17.32
N LEU A 199 5.66 6.79 -16.71
CA LEU A 199 5.82 7.09 -15.28
C LEU A 199 5.41 8.54 -14.94
N ASP A 200 5.79 9.50 -15.79
CA ASP A 200 5.41 10.90 -15.63
C ASP A 200 3.88 11.07 -15.75
N GLU A 201 3.23 10.38 -16.70
CA GLU A 201 1.78 10.35 -16.88
C GLU A 201 1.05 9.82 -15.63
N VAL A 202 1.49 8.67 -15.09
CA VAL A 202 0.89 8.10 -13.87
C VAL A 202 0.99 9.07 -12.70
N CYS A 203 2.18 9.68 -12.53
CA CYS A 203 2.39 10.65 -11.46
C CYS A 203 1.48 11.88 -11.60
N GLU A 204 1.38 12.43 -12.80
CA GLU A 204 0.56 13.63 -13.07
C GLU A 204 -0.92 13.35 -12.83
N LYS A 205 -1.46 12.28 -13.39
CA LYS A 205 -2.87 11.90 -13.24
C LYS A 205 -3.24 11.63 -11.78
N THR A 206 -2.39 10.89 -11.06
CA THR A 206 -2.63 10.57 -9.64
C THR A 206 -2.68 11.85 -8.78
N ARG A 207 -1.73 12.77 -8.99
CA ARG A 207 -1.73 14.07 -8.28
C ARG A 207 -2.96 14.91 -8.59
N ASN A 208 -3.33 14.98 -9.87
CA ASN A 208 -4.52 15.75 -10.28
C ASN A 208 -5.82 15.19 -9.68
N ALA A 209 -5.86 13.90 -9.42
CA ALA A 209 -6.95 13.25 -8.69
C ALA A 209 -6.92 13.49 -7.16
N GLY A 210 -5.85 14.10 -6.62
CA GLY A 210 -5.69 14.34 -5.19
C GLY A 210 -5.42 13.09 -4.36
N ILE A 211 -4.98 12.00 -5.00
CA ILE A 211 -4.67 10.70 -4.39
C ILE A 211 -3.20 10.65 -4.01
N LEU A 212 -2.87 10.00 -2.89
CA LEU A 212 -1.49 9.83 -2.45
C LEU A 212 -0.68 9.04 -3.48
N LEU A 213 0.59 9.40 -3.63
CA LEU A 213 1.49 8.78 -4.60
C LEU A 213 2.72 8.19 -3.91
N GLY A 214 2.87 6.88 -4.02
CA GLY A 214 4.06 6.12 -3.64
C GLY A 214 4.78 5.53 -4.84
N ALA A 215 6.04 5.17 -4.67
CA ALA A 215 6.79 4.47 -5.69
C ALA A 215 7.90 3.60 -5.10
N TYR A 216 8.17 2.49 -5.75
CA TYR A 216 9.38 1.73 -5.51
C TYR A 216 10.57 2.37 -6.24
N ALA A 217 11.67 2.62 -5.54
CA ALA A 217 12.87 3.21 -6.13
C ALA A 217 14.14 2.56 -5.56
N GLU A 218 15.08 2.15 -6.43
CA GLU A 218 16.34 1.53 -5.98
C GLU A 218 17.50 2.51 -5.82
N THR A 219 17.77 3.39 -6.77
CA THR A 219 19.08 4.05 -6.84
C THR A 219 19.10 5.55 -7.02
N ASP A 220 18.14 6.18 -7.64
CA ASP A 220 18.12 7.65 -7.83
C ASP A 220 16.83 8.28 -7.31
N LEU A 221 16.72 8.28 -5.99
CA LEU A 221 15.63 8.91 -5.25
C LEU A 221 15.44 10.39 -5.63
N SER A 222 16.52 11.12 -5.94
CA SER A 222 16.41 12.55 -6.21
C SER A 222 15.63 12.86 -7.48
N ARG A 223 15.81 12.03 -8.51
CA ARG A 223 15.14 12.19 -9.81
C ARG A 223 13.65 11.81 -9.73
N TRP A 224 13.34 10.75 -8.98
CA TRP A 224 11.98 10.29 -8.73
C TRP A 224 11.19 11.29 -7.91
N ILE A 225 11.76 11.71 -6.78
CA ILE A 225 11.06 12.46 -5.74
C ILE A 225 10.84 13.90 -6.14
N LYS A 226 11.93 14.63 -6.48
CA LYS A 226 11.84 16.08 -6.72
C LYS A 226 11.02 16.45 -7.95
N LYS A 227 11.19 15.68 -9.06
CA LYS A 227 10.48 15.96 -10.30
C LYS A 227 9.01 15.53 -10.24
N ARG A 228 8.72 14.41 -9.55
CA ARG A 228 7.41 13.75 -9.59
C ARG A 228 6.55 13.97 -8.35
N GLN A 229 7.09 14.64 -7.32
CA GLN A 229 6.40 14.93 -6.05
C GLN A 229 5.82 13.66 -5.39
N ILE A 230 6.59 12.57 -5.41
CA ILE A 230 6.26 11.33 -4.73
C ILE A 230 6.31 11.57 -3.23
N GLN A 231 5.36 11.03 -2.49
CA GLN A 231 5.18 11.26 -1.07
C GLN A 231 5.78 10.15 -0.21
N TYR A 232 5.89 8.92 -0.78
CA TYR A 232 6.48 7.77 -0.07
C TYR A 232 6.91 6.65 -1.03
#